data_1c59842783e81638bdfb6d179fd44c92
#
_entry.id   1c59842783e81638bdfb6d179fd44c92
#
_cell.length_a   1.000
_cell.length_b   1.000
_cell.length_c   1.000
_cell.angle_alpha   90.00
_cell.angle_beta   90.00
_cell.angle_gamma   90.00
#
_symmetry.space_group_name_H-M   'P 1'
#
loop_
_entity.id
_entity.type
_entity.pdbx_description
1 polymer ?
#
loop_
_entity_poly.entity_id
_entity_poly.type
_entity_poly.pdbx_seq_one_letter_code
_entity_poly.pdbx_strand_id
1 'polypeptide(L)'
;MMRRFGTQPADIHLMEGDASDFDAPTEGMTTILPLLYQSGYVTIKGYDRDFNYYRLDIPNREVRIGLTRSLIPAYITPNTLVVNNTARRMAQRLAQGDVDGAMELLQQFLLTVPYCDNANSEGHYQQVLYIIFTLVTGYFADVEVRTPTGRVDMVLRTKQALYLFELKLNKSAQAAMDQINLKDYASKFALSGLPIMKVGINFDPERRTIGDWKTEQV
;
A
#
# COMPACT_ATOMS: atom_id res chain seq x y z
N MET A 1 1.68 -5.04 18.23
CA MET A 1 1.78 -6.49 18.05
C MET A 1 2.56 -6.87 16.78
N MET A 2 2.18 -6.47 15.56
CA MET A 2 2.90 -6.79 14.31
C MET A 2 4.40 -6.48 14.38
N ARG A 3 4.79 -5.31 14.91
CA ARG A 3 6.21 -4.95 15.11
C ARG A 3 6.99 -5.95 15.97
N ARG A 4 6.34 -6.59 16.97
CA ARG A 4 6.99 -7.59 17.83
C ARG A 4 7.44 -8.82 17.02
N PHE A 5 6.71 -9.16 15.95
CA PHE A 5 6.98 -10.30 15.09
C PHE A 5 7.71 -9.92 13.79
N GLY A 6 8.18 -8.67 13.67
CA GLY A 6 8.86 -8.19 12.45
C GLY A 6 7.98 -8.11 11.21
N THR A 7 6.66 -8.35 11.35
CA THR A 7 5.71 -8.32 10.23
C THR A 7 5.29 -6.90 9.95
N GLN A 8 5.35 -6.50 8.68
CA GLN A 8 4.90 -5.19 8.22
C GLN A 8 3.51 -5.27 7.60
N PRO A 9 2.72 -4.18 7.62
CA PRO A 9 1.38 -4.16 7.00
C PRO A 9 1.38 -4.57 5.53
N ALA A 10 2.41 -4.19 4.79
CA ALA A 10 2.55 -4.52 3.38
C ALA A 10 2.87 -6.00 3.11
N ASP A 11 3.36 -6.74 4.09
CA ASP A 11 3.80 -8.14 3.89
C ASP A 11 2.66 -9.15 4.07
N ILE A 12 1.50 -8.71 4.58
CA ILE A 12 0.39 -9.62 4.93
C ILE A 12 -0.10 -10.43 3.72
N HIS A 13 -0.09 -9.84 2.52
CA HIS A 13 -0.52 -10.51 1.29
C HIS A 13 0.49 -11.53 0.72
N LEU A 14 1.68 -11.62 1.32
CA LEU A 14 2.74 -12.58 0.98
C LEU A 14 2.85 -13.70 2.00
N MET A 15 1.91 -13.80 2.94
CA MET A 15 1.97 -14.83 3.96
C MET A 15 1.67 -16.21 3.38
N GLU A 16 2.55 -17.13 3.72
CA GLU A 16 2.41 -18.55 3.42
C GLU A 16 2.62 -19.33 4.72
N GLY A 17 2.03 -20.50 4.82
CA GLY A 17 2.18 -21.35 5.99
C GLY A 17 1.67 -22.77 5.76
N ASP A 18 2.10 -23.69 6.60
CA ASP A 18 1.57 -25.05 6.66
C ASP A 18 0.43 -25.18 7.71
N ALA A 19 -0.12 -26.38 7.88
CA ALA A 19 -1.23 -26.61 8.79
C ALA A 19 -0.92 -26.25 10.24
N SER A 20 0.33 -26.39 10.68
CA SER A 20 0.76 -26.10 12.06
C SER A 20 0.83 -24.60 12.35
N ASP A 21 0.98 -23.76 11.31
CA ASP A 21 1.02 -22.30 11.44
C ASP A 21 -0.36 -21.70 11.75
N PHE A 22 -1.43 -22.49 11.72
CA PHE A 22 -2.80 -22.04 12.02
C PHE A 22 -3.28 -22.42 13.42
N ASP A 23 -2.46 -23.10 14.19
CA ASP A 23 -2.79 -23.50 15.57
C ASP A 23 -3.15 -22.28 16.44
N ALA A 24 -3.87 -22.52 17.52
CA ALA A 24 -4.31 -21.46 18.40
C ALA A 24 -3.11 -20.63 18.90
N PRO A 25 -3.23 -19.29 18.95
CA PRO A 25 -2.17 -18.43 19.45
C PRO A 25 -1.76 -18.79 20.87
N THR A 26 -0.46 -18.98 21.11
CA THR A 26 0.12 -19.26 22.40
C THR A 26 1.13 -18.20 22.81
N GLU A 27 1.58 -18.19 24.08
CA GLU A 27 2.64 -17.29 24.51
C GLU A 27 3.97 -17.57 23.79
N GLY A 28 4.18 -18.81 23.32
CA GLY A 28 5.38 -19.24 22.61
C GLY A 28 5.36 -19.04 21.10
N MET A 29 4.31 -18.41 20.54
CA MET A 29 4.26 -18.20 19.08
C MET A 29 5.40 -17.35 18.56
N THR A 30 6.00 -17.77 17.47
CA THR A 30 7.14 -17.10 16.81
C THR A 30 6.71 -16.18 15.66
N THR A 31 5.48 -16.35 15.16
CA THR A 31 4.89 -15.55 14.07
C THR A 31 3.56 -14.96 14.51
N ILE A 32 3.09 -13.93 13.81
CA ILE A 32 1.77 -13.33 14.05
C ILE A 32 0.65 -14.07 13.31
N LEU A 33 0.99 -15.02 12.43
CA LEU A 33 0.05 -15.68 11.54
C LEU A 33 -1.11 -16.37 12.25
N PRO A 34 -0.89 -17.18 13.33
CA PRO A 34 -1.98 -17.81 14.06
C PRO A 34 -3.02 -16.81 14.54
N LEU A 35 -2.55 -15.66 15.07
CA LEU A 35 -3.43 -14.62 15.57
C LEU A 35 -4.23 -13.94 14.45
N LEU A 36 -3.59 -13.59 13.34
CA LEU A 36 -4.27 -12.95 12.20
C LEU A 36 -5.31 -13.89 11.55
N TYR A 37 -4.98 -15.18 11.46
CA TYR A 37 -5.89 -16.19 10.92
C TYR A 37 -7.08 -16.43 11.84
N GLN A 38 -6.85 -16.71 13.12
CA GLN A 38 -7.90 -16.98 14.09
C GLN A 38 -8.83 -15.79 14.35
N SER A 39 -8.31 -14.57 14.21
CA SER A 39 -9.12 -13.35 14.32
C SER A 39 -9.77 -12.91 12.99
N GLY A 40 -9.58 -13.66 11.90
CA GLY A 40 -10.21 -13.39 10.61
C GLY A 40 -9.59 -12.24 9.81
N TYR A 41 -8.41 -11.75 10.19
CA TYR A 41 -7.69 -10.74 9.41
C TYR A 41 -7.04 -11.30 8.16
N VAL A 42 -6.69 -12.58 8.14
CA VAL A 42 -6.24 -13.30 6.96
C VAL A 42 -7.06 -14.56 6.73
N THR A 43 -7.12 -15.02 5.48
CA THR A 43 -7.81 -16.23 5.07
C THR A 43 -7.00 -16.98 4.02
N ILE A 44 -7.26 -18.27 3.86
CA ILE A 44 -6.64 -19.09 2.84
C ILE A 44 -7.20 -18.69 1.46
N LYS A 45 -6.32 -18.37 0.53
CA LYS A 45 -6.61 -18.03 -0.87
C LYS A 45 -6.14 -19.08 -1.85
N GLY A 46 -5.26 -19.98 -1.43
CA GLY A 46 -4.76 -21.05 -2.26
C GLY A 46 -4.05 -22.13 -1.44
N TYR A 47 -3.90 -23.29 -2.04
CA TYR A 47 -3.21 -24.43 -1.47
C TYR A 47 -2.31 -25.07 -2.52
N ASP A 48 -1.05 -25.21 -2.19
CA ASP A 48 -0.06 -25.93 -2.99
C ASP A 48 0.01 -27.38 -2.48
N ARG A 49 -0.41 -28.34 -3.32
CA ARG A 49 -0.47 -29.77 -2.96
C ARG A 49 0.90 -30.44 -2.95
N ASP A 50 1.81 -29.93 -3.77
CA ASP A 50 3.13 -30.55 -3.94
C ASP A 50 4.02 -30.26 -2.73
N PHE A 51 3.85 -29.08 -2.12
CA PHE A 51 4.60 -28.64 -0.95
C PHE A 51 3.80 -28.61 0.34
N ASN A 52 2.50 -28.92 0.29
CA ASN A 52 1.57 -28.89 1.45
C ASN A 52 1.54 -27.50 2.12
N TYR A 53 1.47 -26.43 1.32
CA TYR A 53 1.55 -25.05 1.76
C TYR A 53 0.30 -24.26 1.39
N TYR A 54 -0.14 -23.40 2.31
CA TYR A 54 -1.29 -22.53 2.11
C TYR A 54 -0.81 -21.10 1.81
N ARG A 55 -1.40 -20.47 0.81
CA ARG A 55 -1.23 -19.06 0.52
C ARG A 55 -2.36 -18.29 1.17
N LEU A 56 -2.00 -17.22 1.89
CA LEU A 56 -2.95 -16.40 2.64
C LEU A 56 -3.00 -14.99 2.08
N ASP A 57 -4.14 -14.35 2.28
CA ASP A 57 -4.31 -12.90 2.05
C ASP A 57 -5.46 -12.39 2.91
N ILE A 58 -5.61 -11.09 2.97
CA ILE A 58 -6.73 -10.40 3.62
C ILE A 58 -8.03 -10.80 2.90
N PRO A 59 -9.09 -11.16 3.64
CA PRO A 59 -10.32 -11.72 3.06
C PRO A 59 -10.97 -10.83 2.01
N ASN A 60 -11.12 -9.55 2.33
CA ASN A 60 -11.80 -8.56 1.52
C ASN A 60 -11.29 -7.13 1.83
N ARG A 61 -11.80 -6.18 1.08
CA ARG A 61 -11.42 -4.76 1.18
C ARG A 61 -11.78 -4.14 2.53
N GLU A 62 -12.92 -4.49 3.09
CA GLU A 62 -13.40 -3.94 4.36
C GLU A 62 -12.45 -4.32 5.50
N VAL A 63 -12.04 -5.59 5.55
CA VAL A 63 -11.04 -6.07 6.52
C VAL A 63 -9.69 -5.38 6.29
N ARG A 64 -9.27 -5.20 5.04
CA ARG A 64 -8.02 -4.49 4.69
C ARG A 64 -8.03 -3.07 5.22
N ILE A 65 -9.10 -2.32 4.95
CA ILE A 65 -9.23 -0.93 5.41
C ILE A 65 -9.31 -0.86 6.94
N GLY A 66 -10.10 -1.75 7.57
CA GLY A 66 -10.22 -1.83 9.03
C GLY A 66 -8.89 -2.12 9.72
N LEU A 67 -8.15 -3.12 9.22
CA LEU A 67 -6.81 -3.45 9.70
C LEU A 67 -5.85 -2.27 9.52
N THR A 68 -5.81 -1.67 8.32
CA THR A 68 -4.95 -0.52 8.04
C THR A 68 -5.23 0.65 8.99
N ARG A 69 -6.50 0.96 9.25
CA ARG A 69 -6.87 2.00 10.23
C ARG A 69 -6.39 1.69 11.64
N SER A 70 -6.44 0.43 12.06
CA SER A 70 -5.96 0.02 13.38
C SER A 70 -4.43 0.14 13.54
N LEU A 71 -3.70 0.17 12.42
CA LEU A 71 -2.25 0.30 12.40
C LEU A 71 -1.76 1.75 12.38
N ILE A 72 -2.61 2.73 12.04
CA ILE A 72 -2.23 4.15 11.99
C ILE A 72 -1.46 4.60 13.25
N PRO A 73 -1.96 4.38 14.49
CA PRO A 73 -1.26 4.85 15.68
C PRO A 73 0.12 4.25 15.88
N ALA A 74 0.40 3.10 15.27
CA ALA A 74 1.68 2.42 15.38
C ALA A 74 2.75 2.95 14.41
N TYR A 75 2.33 3.54 13.29
CA TYR A 75 3.23 3.99 12.22
C TYR A 75 3.21 5.50 12.01
N ILE A 76 2.10 6.16 12.36
CA ILE A 76 1.88 7.58 12.10
C ILE A 76 1.44 8.23 13.41
N THR A 77 2.28 9.08 13.98
CA THR A 77 2.04 9.75 15.26
C THR A 77 1.07 10.93 15.21
N PRO A 78 0.85 11.63 14.07
CA PRO A 78 -0.23 12.61 14.04
C PRO A 78 -1.58 11.93 14.19
N ASN A 79 -2.52 12.71 14.72
CA ASN A 79 -3.89 12.31 14.98
C ASN A 79 -4.49 11.52 13.80
N THR A 80 -5.07 10.35 14.09
CA THR A 80 -5.78 9.48 13.12
C THR A 80 -6.76 10.26 12.24
N LEU A 81 -7.37 11.34 12.77
CA LEU A 81 -8.26 12.22 12.02
C LEU A 81 -7.53 12.94 10.87
N VAL A 82 -6.31 13.39 11.10
CA VAL A 82 -5.48 14.05 10.07
C VAL A 82 -5.18 13.07 8.95
N VAL A 83 -4.77 11.84 9.28
CA VAL A 83 -4.49 10.76 8.31
C VAL A 83 -5.72 10.47 7.45
N ASN A 84 -6.88 10.24 8.07
CA ASN A 84 -8.13 9.94 7.37
C ASN A 84 -8.59 11.12 6.48
N ASN A 85 -8.45 12.36 6.96
CA ASN A 85 -8.80 13.55 6.19
C ASN A 85 -7.87 13.72 4.98
N THR A 86 -6.58 13.47 5.14
CA THR A 86 -5.62 13.50 4.02
C THR A 86 -5.99 12.48 2.96
N ALA A 87 -6.20 11.22 3.35
CA ALA A 87 -6.60 10.15 2.42
C ALA A 87 -7.91 10.50 1.69
N ARG A 88 -8.91 11.05 2.41
CA ARG A 88 -10.18 11.49 1.80
C ARG A 88 -9.98 12.62 0.79
N ARG A 89 -9.20 13.65 1.15
CA ARG A 89 -8.92 14.79 0.25
C ARG A 89 -8.13 14.35 -0.98
N MET A 90 -7.14 13.46 -0.82
CA MET A 90 -6.43 12.86 -1.95
C MET A 90 -7.40 12.11 -2.87
N ALA A 91 -8.29 11.28 -2.31
CA ALA A 91 -9.30 10.57 -3.10
C ALA A 91 -10.22 11.52 -3.87
N GLN A 92 -10.63 12.64 -3.26
CA GLN A 92 -11.44 13.67 -3.92
C GLN A 92 -10.69 14.32 -5.09
N ARG A 93 -9.41 14.67 -4.94
CA ARG A 93 -8.57 15.22 -6.00
C ARG A 93 -8.42 14.23 -7.16
N LEU A 94 -8.09 12.98 -6.87
CA LEU A 94 -7.95 11.93 -7.88
C LEU A 94 -9.29 11.67 -8.61
N ALA A 95 -10.42 11.71 -7.91
CA ALA A 95 -11.74 11.58 -8.55
C ALA A 95 -12.07 12.75 -9.49
N GLN A 96 -11.44 13.90 -9.31
CA GLN A 96 -11.57 15.09 -10.16
C GLN A 96 -10.50 15.17 -11.28
N GLY A 97 -9.57 14.21 -11.33
CA GLY A 97 -8.45 14.23 -12.28
C GLY A 97 -7.25 15.06 -11.83
N ASP A 98 -7.31 15.66 -10.63
CA ASP A 98 -6.27 16.52 -10.08
C ASP A 98 -5.19 15.68 -9.37
N VAL A 99 -4.30 15.08 -10.16
CA VAL A 99 -3.19 14.25 -9.66
C VAL A 99 -2.18 15.12 -8.91
N ASP A 100 -1.85 16.28 -9.46
CA ASP A 100 -0.85 17.18 -8.86
C ASP A 100 -1.30 17.63 -7.48
N GLY A 101 -2.54 18.09 -7.34
CA GLY A 101 -3.09 18.45 -6.04
C GLY A 101 -3.17 17.28 -5.04
N ALA A 102 -3.36 16.03 -5.52
CA ALA A 102 -3.27 14.86 -4.65
C ALA A 102 -1.85 14.59 -4.18
N MET A 103 -0.85 14.75 -5.05
CA MET A 103 0.58 14.57 -4.70
C MET A 103 1.08 15.68 -3.77
N GLU A 104 0.66 16.92 -3.98
CA GLU A 104 0.97 18.04 -3.07
C GLU A 104 0.41 17.79 -1.66
N LEU A 105 -0.82 17.29 -1.54
CA LEU A 105 -1.38 16.91 -0.25
C LEU A 105 -0.58 15.80 0.43
N LEU A 106 -0.14 14.80 -0.32
CA LEU A 106 0.70 13.73 0.19
C LEU A 106 2.06 14.26 0.64
N GLN A 107 2.68 15.12 -0.16
CA GLN A 107 3.96 15.76 0.15
C GLN A 107 3.88 16.55 1.47
N GLN A 108 2.87 17.40 1.60
CA GLN A 108 2.64 18.20 2.82
C GLN A 108 2.37 17.29 4.03
N PHE A 109 1.57 16.23 3.85
CA PHE A 109 1.28 15.29 4.93
C PHE A 109 2.55 14.58 5.43
N LEU A 110 3.39 14.10 4.53
CA LEU A 110 4.62 13.39 4.90
C LEU A 110 5.57 14.25 5.73
N LEU A 111 5.61 15.57 5.47
CA LEU A 111 6.38 16.51 6.29
C LEU A 111 5.87 16.63 7.74
N THR A 112 4.62 16.24 8.00
CA THR A 112 4.06 16.22 9.37
C THR A 112 4.34 14.92 10.13
N VAL A 113 4.83 13.87 9.43
CA VAL A 113 5.15 12.59 10.04
C VAL A 113 6.46 12.73 10.84
N PRO A 114 6.47 12.45 12.16
CA PRO A 114 7.66 12.59 12.97
C PRO A 114 8.81 11.70 12.50
N TYR A 115 10.01 12.18 12.75
CA TYR A 115 11.22 11.41 12.50
C TYR A 115 11.25 10.11 13.33
N CYS A 116 11.59 9.02 12.68
CA CYS A 116 11.93 7.78 13.36
C CYS A 116 13.44 7.63 13.43
N ASP A 117 14.01 7.71 14.63
CA ASP A 117 15.46 7.56 14.88
C ASP A 117 15.98 6.12 14.63
N ASN A 118 15.18 5.25 14.04
CA ASN A 118 15.55 3.87 13.77
C ASN A 118 16.37 3.76 12.50
N ALA A 119 17.32 2.83 12.49
CA ALA A 119 18.20 2.50 11.36
C ALA A 119 17.45 2.10 10.06
N ASN A 120 16.13 1.96 10.09
CA ASN A 120 15.27 1.65 8.94
C ASN A 120 14.23 2.75 8.70
N SER A 121 14.67 3.99 8.54
CA SER A 121 13.79 5.13 8.20
C SER A 121 13.08 4.94 6.86
N GLU A 122 13.75 4.36 5.87
CA GLU A 122 13.19 4.07 4.54
C GLU A 122 12.01 3.08 4.64
N GLY A 123 12.17 1.96 5.34
CA GLY A 123 11.11 1.00 5.58
C GLY A 123 9.90 1.59 6.32
N HIS A 124 10.14 2.54 7.25
CA HIS A 124 9.06 3.23 7.93
C HIS A 124 8.20 4.06 6.96
N TYR A 125 8.82 4.86 6.10
CA TYR A 125 8.08 5.68 5.13
C TYR A 125 7.38 4.82 4.07
N GLN A 126 7.95 3.67 3.70
CA GLN A 126 7.24 2.70 2.85
C GLN A 126 5.91 2.27 3.49
N GLN A 127 5.91 1.97 4.79
CA GLN A 127 4.69 1.59 5.50
C GLN A 127 3.70 2.74 5.62
N VAL A 128 4.18 3.96 5.87
CA VAL A 128 3.32 5.17 5.89
C VAL A 128 2.64 5.37 4.54
N LEU A 129 3.38 5.28 3.44
CA LEU A 129 2.84 5.40 2.08
C LEU A 129 1.84 4.28 1.78
N TYR A 130 2.17 3.03 2.14
CA TYR A 130 1.25 1.90 1.99
C TYR A 130 -0.08 2.15 2.74
N ILE A 131 -0.01 2.64 3.99
CA ILE A 131 -1.18 2.97 4.80
C ILE A 131 -2.03 4.04 4.11
N ILE A 132 -1.42 5.15 3.69
CA ILE A 132 -2.14 6.25 3.03
C ILE A 132 -2.80 5.78 1.73
N PHE A 133 -2.06 5.10 0.86
CA PHE A 133 -2.61 4.61 -0.41
C PHE A 133 -3.71 3.58 -0.18
N THR A 134 -3.57 2.67 0.80
CA THR A 134 -4.64 1.73 1.15
C THR A 134 -5.90 2.46 1.62
N LEU A 135 -5.75 3.52 2.42
CA LEU A 135 -6.91 4.32 2.86
C LEU A 135 -7.55 5.08 1.71
N VAL A 136 -6.77 5.64 0.78
CA VAL A 136 -7.27 6.28 -0.44
C VAL A 136 -8.12 5.28 -1.24
N THR A 137 -7.67 4.04 -1.37
CA THR A 137 -8.42 3.00 -2.08
C THR A 137 -9.78 2.72 -1.47
N GLY A 138 -9.95 2.99 -0.18
CA GLY A 138 -11.23 2.85 0.52
C GLY A 138 -12.38 3.71 -0.03
N TYR A 139 -12.07 4.70 -0.85
CA TYR A 139 -13.06 5.58 -1.47
C TYR A 139 -13.44 5.17 -2.90
N PHE A 140 -12.86 4.10 -3.44
CA PHE A 140 -13.07 3.65 -4.82
C PHE A 140 -13.51 2.18 -4.86
N ALA A 141 -14.34 1.81 -5.85
CA ALA A 141 -14.89 0.46 -5.95
C ALA A 141 -13.86 -0.55 -6.50
N ASP A 142 -13.12 -0.15 -7.54
CA ASP A 142 -12.19 -1.02 -8.24
C ASP A 142 -10.76 -0.56 -8.00
N VAL A 143 -10.06 -1.27 -7.12
CA VAL A 143 -8.67 -0.96 -6.79
C VAL A 143 -7.88 -2.24 -6.61
N GLU A 144 -6.73 -2.27 -7.21
CA GLU A 144 -5.71 -3.27 -6.96
C GLU A 144 -4.47 -2.59 -6.38
N VAL A 145 -4.10 -2.94 -5.14
CA VAL A 145 -2.83 -2.53 -4.54
C VAL A 145 -1.94 -3.76 -4.52
N ARG A 146 -0.84 -3.71 -5.24
CA ARG A 146 0.18 -4.75 -5.23
C ARG A 146 1.44 -4.18 -4.60
N THR A 147 2.01 -4.91 -3.66
CA THR A 147 3.32 -4.63 -3.11
C THR A 147 4.23 -5.83 -3.36
N PRO A 148 4.97 -5.86 -4.46
CA PRO A 148 6.16 -6.69 -4.49
C PRO A 148 7.20 -6.03 -3.58
N THR A 149 8.03 -6.83 -2.91
CA THR A 149 9.10 -6.42 -1.98
C THR A 149 9.71 -5.05 -2.33
N GLY A 150 9.40 -4.03 -1.50
CA GLY A 150 10.00 -2.71 -1.58
C GLY A 150 9.35 -1.68 -2.51
N ARG A 151 8.15 -1.93 -3.04
CA ARG A 151 7.44 -1.03 -3.98
C ARG A 151 5.95 -1.03 -3.71
N VAL A 152 5.34 0.14 -3.79
CA VAL A 152 3.88 0.27 -3.77
C VAL A 152 3.41 0.53 -5.19
N ASP A 153 2.91 -0.50 -5.85
CA ASP A 153 2.21 -0.37 -7.12
C ASP A 153 0.71 -0.28 -6.81
N MET A 154 0.05 0.75 -7.27
CA MET A 154 -1.39 0.90 -7.07
C MET A 154 -2.07 1.13 -8.42
N VAL A 155 -3.14 0.37 -8.67
CA VAL A 155 -4.08 0.63 -9.77
C VAL A 155 -5.36 1.16 -9.16
N LEU A 156 -5.80 2.32 -9.60
CA LEU A 156 -6.97 3.00 -9.08
C LEU A 156 -7.93 3.33 -10.23
N ARG A 157 -9.16 2.84 -10.17
CA ARG A 157 -10.20 3.18 -11.13
C ARG A 157 -11.16 4.21 -10.57
N THR A 158 -11.29 5.34 -11.25
CA THR A 158 -12.30 6.36 -11.00
C THR A 158 -13.36 6.35 -12.11
N LYS A 159 -14.34 7.24 -12.02
CA LYS A 159 -15.30 7.45 -13.12
C LYS A 159 -14.66 8.12 -14.34
N GLN A 160 -13.54 8.81 -14.19
CA GLN A 160 -12.92 9.64 -15.22
C GLN A 160 -11.70 8.99 -15.86
N ALA A 161 -10.91 8.22 -15.08
CA ALA A 161 -9.67 7.63 -15.53
C ALA A 161 -9.28 6.41 -14.72
N LEU A 162 -8.36 5.62 -15.26
CA LEU A 162 -7.64 4.57 -14.59
C LEU A 162 -6.22 5.07 -14.30
N TYR A 163 -5.84 5.11 -13.03
CA TYR A 163 -4.53 5.56 -12.58
C TYR A 163 -3.62 4.38 -12.30
N LEU A 164 -2.41 4.44 -12.84
CA LEU A 164 -1.34 3.48 -12.58
C LEU A 164 -0.23 4.18 -11.81
N PHE A 165 -0.09 3.88 -10.53
CA PHE A 165 0.95 4.47 -9.68
C PHE A 165 2.12 3.50 -9.51
N GLU A 166 3.32 4.01 -9.67
CA GLU A 166 4.56 3.33 -9.31
C GLU A 166 5.38 4.24 -8.40
N LEU A 167 5.86 3.70 -7.29
CA LEU A 167 6.68 4.42 -6.32
C LEU A 167 8.13 3.96 -6.38
N LYS A 168 9.04 4.90 -6.41
CA LYS A 168 10.47 4.68 -6.20
C LYS A 168 10.94 5.40 -4.93
N LEU A 169 11.89 4.79 -4.28
CA LEU A 169 12.56 5.34 -3.13
C LEU A 169 13.97 5.71 -3.53
N ASN A 170 14.38 6.95 -3.23
CA ASN A 170 15.71 7.47 -3.49
C ASN A 170 16.20 7.24 -4.95
N LYS A 171 15.32 7.49 -5.92
CA LYS A 171 15.63 7.38 -7.36
C LYS A 171 15.15 8.63 -8.10
N SER A 172 14.18 8.47 -9.01
CA SER A 172 13.52 9.56 -9.73
C SER A 172 12.12 9.15 -10.14
N ALA A 173 11.24 10.13 -10.37
CA ALA A 173 9.92 9.90 -10.95
C ALA A 173 10.03 9.29 -12.35
N GLN A 174 11.09 9.62 -13.11
CA GLN A 174 11.34 9.00 -14.41
C GLN A 174 11.61 7.50 -14.29
N ALA A 175 12.40 7.06 -13.32
CA ALA A 175 12.65 5.64 -13.08
C ALA A 175 11.35 4.88 -12.71
N ALA A 176 10.40 5.55 -12.05
CA ALA A 176 9.08 4.99 -11.81
C ALA A 176 8.27 4.86 -13.11
N MET A 177 8.25 5.90 -13.96
CA MET A 177 7.59 5.88 -15.27
C MET A 177 8.16 4.80 -16.18
N ASP A 178 9.49 4.66 -16.24
CA ASP A 178 10.18 3.63 -17.03
C ASP A 178 9.73 2.23 -16.61
N GLN A 179 9.53 2.02 -15.31
CA GLN A 179 9.04 0.73 -14.81
C GLN A 179 7.57 0.47 -15.16
N ILE A 180 6.70 1.48 -15.12
CA ILE A 180 5.30 1.34 -15.59
C ILE A 180 5.32 0.91 -17.05
N ASN A 181 6.16 1.53 -17.88
CA ASN A 181 6.29 1.25 -19.30
C ASN A 181 6.86 -0.15 -19.55
N LEU A 182 7.92 -0.54 -18.83
CA LEU A 182 8.54 -1.86 -18.95
C LEU A 182 7.58 -3.01 -18.63
N LYS A 183 6.70 -2.83 -17.62
CA LYS A 183 5.71 -3.83 -17.22
C LYS A 183 4.47 -3.86 -18.10
N ASP A 184 4.36 -2.92 -19.05
CA ASP A 184 3.25 -2.76 -19.98
C ASP A 184 1.86 -2.83 -19.32
N TYR A 185 1.72 -2.15 -18.19
CA TYR A 185 0.45 -2.11 -17.46
C TYR A 185 -0.68 -1.48 -18.29
N ALA A 186 -0.35 -0.50 -19.14
CA ALA A 186 -1.34 0.18 -19.94
C ALA A 186 -2.06 -0.79 -20.89
N SER A 187 -1.35 -1.71 -21.53
CA SER A 187 -1.95 -2.71 -22.43
C SER A 187 -2.91 -3.65 -21.71
N LYS A 188 -2.64 -3.99 -20.45
CA LYS A 188 -3.54 -4.84 -19.64
C LYS A 188 -4.90 -4.20 -19.39
N PHE A 189 -4.96 -2.87 -19.39
CA PHE A 189 -6.16 -2.10 -19.09
C PHE A 189 -6.73 -1.36 -20.30
N ALA A 190 -6.18 -1.57 -21.50
CA ALA A 190 -6.64 -0.92 -22.74
C ALA A 190 -8.14 -1.11 -23.02
N LEU A 191 -8.70 -2.25 -22.60
CA LEU A 191 -10.13 -2.56 -22.76
C LEU A 191 -11.02 -1.92 -21.68
N SER A 192 -10.47 -1.12 -20.77
CA SER A 192 -11.26 -0.49 -19.68
C SER A 192 -12.24 0.58 -20.19
N GLY A 193 -12.01 1.12 -21.40
CA GLY A 193 -12.78 2.23 -21.97
C GLY A 193 -12.57 3.58 -21.27
N LEU A 194 -11.59 3.67 -20.35
CA LEU A 194 -11.23 4.88 -19.63
C LEU A 194 -9.83 5.36 -20.06
N PRO A 195 -9.58 6.68 -20.06
CA PRO A 195 -8.22 7.20 -20.17
C PRO A 195 -7.32 6.59 -19.11
N ILE A 196 -6.10 6.21 -19.49
CA ILE A 196 -5.11 5.66 -18.58
C ILE A 196 -4.13 6.77 -18.20
N MET A 197 -3.96 7.01 -16.91
CA MET A 197 -3.03 7.97 -16.32
C MET A 197 -1.92 7.24 -15.61
N LYS A 198 -0.69 7.32 -16.13
CA LYS A 198 0.51 6.83 -15.43
C LYS A 198 1.01 7.89 -14.46
N VAL A 199 1.37 7.49 -13.26
CA VAL A 199 1.88 8.38 -12.19
C VAL A 199 3.12 7.73 -11.59
N GLY A 200 4.27 8.22 -11.97
CA GLY A 200 5.56 7.85 -11.38
C GLY A 200 5.89 8.77 -10.21
N ILE A 201 6.19 8.21 -9.05
CA ILE A 201 6.46 8.95 -7.81
C ILE A 201 7.85 8.58 -7.31
N ASN A 202 8.63 9.58 -6.90
CA ASN A 202 9.87 9.38 -6.19
C ASN A 202 9.76 9.92 -4.76
N PHE A 203 10.01 9.07 -3.78
CA PHE A 203 10.17 9.47 -2.39
C PHE A 203 11.64 9.78 -2.12
N ASP A 204 11.88 10.94 -1.53
CA ASP A 204 13.19 11.40 -1.09
C ASP A 204 13.34 11.14 0.41
N PRO A 205 14.17 10.15 0.81
CA PRO A 205 14.33 9.78 2.22
C PRO A 205 15.08 10.85 3.03
N GLU A 206 15.92 11.68 2.41
CA GLU A 206 16.62 12.76 3.10
C GLU A 206 15.65 13.89 3.47
N ARG A 207 14.79 14.27 2.51
CA ARG A 207 13.73 15.26 2.72
C ARG A 207 12.50 14.69 3.41
N ARG A 208 12.38 13.37 3.49
CA ARG A 208 11.28 12.60 4.11
C ARG A 208 9.91 12.89 3.51
N THR A 209 9.88 13.14 2.23
CA THR A 209 8.65 13.48 1.50
C THR A 209 8.76 13.06 0.04
N ILE A 210 7.71 13.30 -0.73
CA ILE A 210 7.76 13.16 -2.18
C ILE A 210 8.75 14.20 -2.72
N GLY A 211 9.79 13.75 -3.41
CA GLY A 211 10.79 14.58 -4.05
C GLY A 211 10.26 15.15 -5.36
N ASP A 212 9.80 14.27 -6.22
CA ASP A 212 9.24 14.59 -7.53
C ASP A 212 8.19 13.55 -7.95
N TRP A 213 7.33 13.92 -8.88
CA TRP A 213 6.41 13.01 -9.57
C TRP A 213 6.25 13.40 -11.03
N LYS A 214 5.86 12.43 -11.85
CA LYS A 214 5.54 12.61 -13.26
C LYS A 214 4.21 11.97 -13.59
N THR A 215 3.46 12.62 -14.47
CA THR A 215 2.19 12.13 -15.01
C THR A 215 2.27 12.01 -16.51
N GLU A 216 1.66 10.97 -17.07
CA GLU A 216 1.53 10.74 -18.53
C GLU A 216 0.18 10.11 -18.80
N GLN A 217 -0.55 10.67 -19.74
CA GLN A 217 -1.80 10.07 -20.23
C GLN A 217 -1.50 9.22 -21.47
N VAL A 218 -2.13 8.03 -21.52
CA VAL A 218 -2.04 7.09 -22.66
C VAL A 218 -3.37 7.00 -23.37
#